data_27c7761268ce71d4a4b8c372bba9547c
#
_entry.id   27c7761268ce71d4a4b8c372bba9547c
#
_cell.length_a   1.000
_cell.length_b   1.000
_cell.length_c   1.000
_cell.angle_alpha   90.00
_cell.angle_beta   90.00
_cell.angle_gamma   90.00
#
_symmetry.space_group_name_H-M   'P 1'
#
loop_
_entity.id
_entity.type
_entity.pdbx_description
1 polymer ?
#
loop_
_entity_poly.entity_id
_entity_poly.type
_entity_poly.pdbx_seq_one_letter_code
_entity_poly.pdbx_strand_id
1 'polypeptide(L)'
;PKTFRRAQNIYLENVDLPIAQETLWNCTDIVLKAARVHGDYFGFNSINIKIDDLNLTGNYSFDGGRNIEVHNSKLISKDAFWNCENVTVYDSTIIGEYLGWNSKNITFINCTIESLQGLCYISKI
;
A
#
# COMPACT_ATOMS: atom_id res chain seq x y z
N PRO A 1 9.28 -1.26 14.69
CA PRO A 1 8.42 -2.04 15.58
C PRO A 1 7.36 -2.82 14.85
N LYS A 2 7.14 -3.99 15.32
CA LYS A 2 6.26 -4.96 14.68
C LYS A 2 4.86 -4.87 15.27
N THR A 3 4.18 -3.79 14.95
CA THR A 3 2.88 -3.46 15.49
C THR A 3 1.76 -4.00 14.60
N PHE A 4 0.68 -4.46 15.19
CA PHE A 4 -0.48 -5.02 14.49
C PHE A 4 -0.11 -6.20 13.60
N ARG A 5 0.16 -7.32 14.21
CA ARG A 5 0.35 -8.58 13.50
C ARG A 5 -0.82 -9.50 13.72
N ARG A 6 -1.32 -10.10 12.64
CA ARG A 6 -2.44 -11.07 12.67
C ARG A 6 -3.67 -10.51 13.35
N ALA A 7 -3.92 -9.22 13.16
CA ALA A 7 -5.06 -8.55 13.75
C ALA A 7 -6.18 -8.38 12.74
N GLN A 8 -7.38 -8.13 13.23
CA GLN A 8 -8.57 -7.92 12.40
C GLN A 8 -9.31 -6.67 12.85
N ASN A 9 -10.03 -6.07 11.90
CA ASN A 9 -10.89 -4.91 12.18
C ASN A 9 -10.10 -3.76 12.79
N ILE A 10 -9.10 -3.30 12.04
CA ILE A 10 -8.22 -2.22 12.49
C ILE A 10 -8.67 -0.92 11.84
N TYR A 11 -8.93 0.09 12.67
CA TYR A 11 -9.28 1.41 12.20
C TYR A 11 -8.29 2.41 12.76
N LEU A 12 -7.56 3.10 11.89
CA LEU A 12 -6.59 4.11 12.30
C LEU A 12 -6.93 5.41 11.60
N GLU A 13 -7.17 6.45 12.38
CA GLU A 13 -7.50 7.76 11.84
C GLU A 13 -6.63 8.82 12.51
N ASN A 14 -6.04 9.69 11.70
CA ASN A 14 -5.23 10.81 12.17
C ASN A 14 -4.05 10.32 13.02
N VAL A 15 -3.27 9.39 12.48
CA VAL A 15 -2.17 8.75 13.21
C VAL A 15 -0.84 9.02 12.53
N ASP A 16 0.22 9.09 13.35
CA ASP A 16 1.59 9.11 12.92
C ASP A 16 2.27 7.82 13.32
N LEU A 17 2.89 7.15 12.37
CA LEU A 17 3.68 5.95 12.60
C LEU A 17 5.10 6.19 12.08
N PRO A 18 5.94 6.91 12.83
CA PRO A 18 7.26 7.33 12.35
C PRO A 18 8.26 6.20 12.24
N ILE A 19 8.02 5.09 12.93
CA ILE A 19 8.86 3.90 12.87
C ILE A 19 7.93 2.70 12.65
N ALA A 20 7.48 2.54 11.42
CA ALA A 20 6.43 1.57 11.10
C ALA A 20 6.94 0.34 10.34
N GLN A 21 8.22 0.04 10.47
CA GLN A 21 8.78 -1.12 9.79
C GLN A 21 8.04 -2.39 10.21
N GLU A 22 7.62 -3.19 9.23
CA GLU A 22 6.94 -4.46 9.46
C GLU A 22 5.65 -4.32 10.28
N THR A 23 4.92 -3.25 10.05
CA THR A 23 3.65 -2.96 10.73
C THR A 23 2.47 -3.36 9.86
N LEU A 24 1.37 -3.82 10.46
CA LEU A 24 0.17 -4.33 9.78
C LEU A 24 0.48 -5.54 8.91
N TRP A 25 1.11 -6.54 9.49
CA TRP A 25 1.44 -7.79 8.80
C TRP A 25 0.37 -8.85 9.03
N ASN A 26 -0.06 -9.49 7.95
CA ASN A 26 -1.06 -10.56 8.01
C ASN A 26 -2.34 -10.13 8.72
N CYS A 27 -2.76 -8.91 8.43
CA CYS A 27 -3.96 -8.33 9.03
C CYS A 27 -5.13 -8.37 8.04
N THR A 28 -6.34 -8.26 8.56
CA THR A 28 -7.56 -8.31 7.74
C THR A 28 -8.52 -7.20 8.15
N ASP A 29 -9.17 -6.58 7.17
CA ASP A 29 -10.16 -5.53 7.39
C ASP A 29 -9.54 -4.30 8.07
N ILE A 30 -8.80 -3.56 7.26
CA ILE A 30 -8.04 -2.40 7.71
C ILE A 30 -8.62 -1.13 7.08
N VAL A 31 -8.82 -0.10 7.88
CA VAL A 31 -9.16 1.24 7.41
C VAL A 31 -8.11 2.22 7.93
N LEU A 32 -7.48 2.94 7.00
CA LEU A 32 -6.52 3.99 7.32
C LEU A 32 -7.04 5.32 6.79
N LYS A 33 -7.15 6.32 7.66
CA LYS A 33 -7.54 7.68 7.27
C LYS A 33 -6.58 8.68 7.87
N ALA A 34 -6.08 9.59 7.04
CA ALA A 34 -5.19 10.65 7.51
C ALA A 34 -4.01 10.08 8.30
N ALA A 35 -3.25 9.20 7.67
CA ALA A 35 -2.12 8.53 8.31
C ALA A 35 -0.80 8.98 7.70
N ARG A 36 0.22 9.11 8.52
CA ARG A 36 1.59 9.39 8.12
C ARG A 36 2.44 8.20 8.54
N VAL A 37 3.09 7.57 7.59
CA VAL A 37 3.78 6.29 7.83
C VAL A 37 5.20 6.36 7.28
N HIS A 38 6.16 5.92 8.08
CA HIS A 38 7.54 5.81 7.64
C HIS A 38 8.10 4.45 8.05
N GLY A 39 8.39 3.60 7.08
CA GLY A 39 8.95 2.28 7.35
C GLY A 39 8.74 1.32 6.19
N ASP A 40 9.59 0.29 6.14
CA ASP A 40 9.55 -0.71 5.08
C ASP A 40 8.58 -1.84 5.42
N TYR A 41 8.08 -2.51 4.38
CA TYR A 41 7.19 -3.67 4.50
C TYR A 41 5.92 -3.38 5.29
N PHE A 42 5.37 -2.18 5.12
CA PHE A 42 4.10 -1.82 5.73
C PHE A 42 2.94 -2.54 5.03
N GLY A 43 2.06 -3.16 5.78
CA GLY A 43 0.86 -3.80 5.23
C GLY A 43 1.13 -5.13 4.53
N PHE A 44 2.22 -5.80 4.85
CA PHE A 44 2.60 -7.05 4.20
C PHE A 44 1.53 -8.12 4.37
N ASN A 45 1.17 -8.74 3.25
CA ASN A 45 0.26 -9.90 3.22
C ASN A 45 -1.06 -9.65 3.95
N SER A 46 -1.60 -8.45 3.81
CA SER A 46 -2.85 -8.05 4.46
C SER A 46 -3.98 -7.97 3.45
N ILE A 47 -5.20 -8.10 3.91
CA ILE A 47 -6.37 -8.28 3.06
C ILE A 47 -7.48 -7.31 3.45
N ASN A 48 -8.20 -6.79 2.45
CA ASN A 48 -9.32 -5.87 2.64
C ASN A 48 -8.87 -4.58 3.31
N ILE A 49 -8.21 -3.75 2.52
CA ILE A 49 -7.63 -2.51 3.01
C ILE A 49 -8.29 -1.33 2.31
N LYS A 50 -8.79 -0.38 3.07
CA LYS A 50 -9.31 0.88 2.54
C LYS A 50 -8.48 2.03 3.10
N ILE A 51 -7.99 2.87 2.21
CA ILE A 51 -7.05 3.92 2.54
C ILE A 51 -7.54 5.25 1.97
N ASP A 52 -7.54 6.29 2.80
CA ASP A 52 -7.79 7.65 2.38
C ASP A 52 -6.79 8.58 3.07
N ASP A 53 -6.10 9.40 2.29
CA ASP A 53 -5.11 10.36 2.80
C ASP A 53 -3.99 9.70 3.58
N LEU A 54 -3.28 8.80 2.90
CA LEU A 54 -2.07 8.19 3.44
C LEU A 54 -0.85 8.86 2.82
N ASN A 55 0.09 9.28 3.65
CA ASN A 55 1.43 9.65 3.22
C ASN A 55 2.40 8.59 3.74
N LEU A 56 2.95 7.82 2.83
CA LEU A 56 3.84 6.72 3.20
C LEU A 56 5.19 6.88 2.52
N THR A 57 6.24 6.75 3.30
CA THR A 57 7.61 6.66 2.80
C THR A 57 8.22 5.37 3.33
N GLY A 58 8.54 4.46 2.43
CA GLY A 58 9.12 3.17 2.79
C GLY A 58 9.00 2.19 1.64
N ASN A 59 9.84 1.18 1.63
CA ASN A 59 9.92 0.24 0.52
C ASN A 59 9.06 -1.00 0.76
N TYR A 60 8.67 -1.66 -0.33
CA TYR A 60 7.89 -2.89 -0.31
C TYR A 60 6.54 -2.75 0.39
N SER A 61 5.87 -1.62 0.13
CA SER A 61 4.57 -1.36 0.75
C SER A 61 3.49 -2.26 0.17
N PHE A 62 2.70 -2.86 1.05
CA PHE A 62 1.57 -3.73 0.70
C PHE A 62 1.94 -4.96 -0.11
N ASP A 63 3.16 -5.47 0.04
CA ASP A 63 3.60 -6.69 -0.64
C ASP A 63 2.67 -7.85 -0.25
N GLY A 64 2.15 -8.55 -1.25
CA GLY A 64 1.25 -9.68 -1.01
C GLY A 64 -0.17 -9.31 -0.59
N GLY A 65 -0.53 -8.03 -0.68
CA GLY A 65 -1.86 -7.58 -0.27
C GLY A 65 -2.96 -7.94 -1.26
N ARG A 66 -4.19 -8.00 -0.78
CA ARG A 66 -5.35 -8.30 -1.61
C ARG A 66 -6.52 -7.40 -1.26
N ASN A 67 -7.29 -7.03 -2.27
CA ASN A 67 -8.49 -6.20 -2.11
C ASN A 67 -8.14 -4.88 -1.42
N ILE A 68 -7.38 -4.06 -2.12
CA ILE A 68 -6.89 -2.79 -1.62
C ILE A 68 -7.51 -1.65 -2.41
N GLU A 69 -8.07 -0.68 -1.71
CA GLU A 69 -8.62 0.53 -2.31
C GLU A 69 -7.93 1.74 -1.67
N VAL A 70 -7.33 2.58 -2.52
CA VAL A 70 -6.54 3.74 -2.06
C VAL A 70 -7.09 5.01 -2.67
N HIS A 71 -7.30 6.04 -1.86
CA HIS A 71 -7.74 7.36 -2.29
C HIS A 71 -6.84 8.45 -1.73
N ASN A 72 -6.57 9.48 -2.55
CA ASN A 72 -5.96 10.73 -2.12
C ASN A 72 -4.66 10.53 -1.33
N SER A 73 -3.77 9.69 -1.83
CA SER A 73 -2.59 9.29 -1.08
C SER A 73 -1.30 9.59 -1.83
N LYS A 74 -0.19 9.60 -1.09
CA LYS A 74 1.13 9.73 -1.65
C LYS A 74 2.01 8.61 -1.11
N LEU A 75 2.53 7.79 -2.01
CA LEU A 75 3.40 6.68 -1.66
C LEU A 75 4.76 6.92 -2.29
N ILE A 76 5.77 7.06 -1.46
CA ILE A 76 7.17 7.07 -1.90
C ILE A 76 7.73 5.72 -1.47
N SER A 77 7.73 4.78 -2.39
CA SER A 77 7.99 3.39 -2.06
C SER A 77 8.60 2.67 -3.26
N LYS A 78 9.81 2.20 -3.12
CA LYS A 78 10.35 1.24 -4.08
C LYS A 78 9.51 -0.02 -3.96
N ASP A 79 9.18 -0.60 -5.11
CA ASP A 79 8.54 -1.91 -5.13
C ASP A 79 7.19 -1.96 -4.39
N ALA A 80 6.39 -0.90 -4.58
CA ALA A 80 5.04 -0.87 -4.02
C ALA A 80 4.12 -1.85 -4.73
N PHE A 81 3.18 -2.43 -4.01
CA PHE A 81 2.15 -3.34 -4.51
C PHE A 81 2.71 -4.55 -5.26
N TRP A 82 3.74 -5.15 -4.74
CA TRP A 82 4.27 -6.40 -5.28
C TRP A 82 3.38 -7.57 -4.87
N ASN A 83 3.21 -8.53 -5.77
CA ASN A 83 2.46 -9.76 -5.51
C ASN A 83 1.05 -9.50 -4.99
N CYS A 84 0.44 -8.42 -5.46
CA CYS A 84 -0.90 -8.03 -5.02
C CYS A 84 -1.99 -8.55 -5.95
N GLU A 85 -3.21 -8.51 -5.46
CA GLU A 85 -4.38 -8.88 -6.24
C GLU A 85 -5.54 -7.96 -5.90
N ASN A 86 -6.19 -7.43 -6.93
CA ASN A 86 -7.34 -6.53 -6.79
C ASN A 86 -6.98 -5.25 -6.03
N VAL A 87 -6.21 -4.40 -6.68
CA VAL A 87 -5.82 -3.10 -6.13
C VAL A 87 -6.40 -2.00 -7.03
N THR A 88 -7.07 -1.03 -6.44
CA THR A 88 -7.53 0.15 -7.16
C THR A 88 -7.06 1.39 -6.44
N VAL A 89 -6.38 2.27 -7.17
CA VAL A 89 -5.80 3.49 -6.62
C VAL A 89 -6.39 4.69 -7.33
N TYR A 90 -6.95 5.63 -6.55
CA TYR A 90 -7.59 6.85 -7.07
C TYR A 90 -6.87 8.09 -6.58
N ASP A 91 -6.71 9.06 -7.47
CA ASP A 91 -6.31 10.44 -7.09
C ASP A 91 -5.05 10.46 -6.23
N SER A 92 -4.04 9.70 -6.63
CA SER A 92 -2.86 9.49 -5.80
C SER A 92 -1.58 9.69 -6.59
N THR A 93 -0.48 9.86 -5.85
CA THR A 93 0.86 9.95 -6.42
C THR A 93 1.70 8.80 -5.90
N ILE A 94 2.35 8.08 -6.80
CA ILE A 94 3.21 6.95 -6.45
C ILE A 94 4.56 7.16 -7.10
N ILE A 95 5.60 7.18 -6.28
CA ILE A 95 6.99 7.39 -6.72
C ILE A 95 7.81 6.19 -6.26
N GLY A 96 8.44 5.50 -7.19
CA GLY A 96 9.27 4.35 -6.86
C GLY A 96 9.94 3.72 -8.07
N GLU A 97 10.31 2.46 -7.97
CA GLU A 97 11.00 1.76 -9.05
C GLU A 97 10.14 0.68 -9.70
N TYR A 98 9.95 -0.44 -9.06
CA TYR A 98 9.22 -1.58 -9.63
C TYR A 98 7.79 -1.63 -9.10
N LEU A 99 6.94 -0.77 -9.62
CA LEU A 99 5.57 -0.67 -9.16
C LEU A 99 4.73 -1.85 -9.66
N GLY A 100 4.00 -2.49 -8.75
CA GLY A 100 3.00 -3.49 -9.11
C GLY A 100 3.55 -4.81 -9.64
N TRP A 101 4.80 -5.12 -9.37
CA TRP A 101 5.45 -6.30 -9.93
C TRP A 101 4.73 -7.58 -9.50
N ASN A 102 4.48 -8.46 -10.48
CA ASN A 102 3.85 -9.77 -10.26
C ASN A 102 2.46 -9.67 -9.63
N SER A 103 1.68 -8.66 -10.03
CA SER A 103 0.34 -8.43 -9.48
C SER A 103 -0.75 -8.69 -10.50
N LYS A 104 -1.99 -8.85 -10.01
CA LYS A 104 -3.17 -9.09 -10.85
C LYS A 104 -4.24 -8.06 -10.54
N ASN A 105 -4.94 -7.58 -11.57
CA ASN A 105 -6.06 -6.64 -11.42
C ASN A 105 -5.67 -5.39 -10.66
N ILE A 106 -4.70 -4.68 -11.19
CA ILE A 106 -4.28 -3.40 -10.62
C ILE A 106 -4.82 -2.28 -11.50
N THR A 107 -5.45 -1.29 -10.90
CA THR A 107 -6.07 -0.17 -11.61
C THR A 107 -5.65 1.16 -10.97
N PHE A 108 -5.23 2.10 -11.81
CA PHE A 108 -4.88 3.45 -11.37
C PHE A 108 -5.77 4.46 -12.08
N ILE A 109 -6.46 5.31 -11.31
CA ILE A 109 -7.38 6.32 -11.84
C ILE A 109 -6.98 7.69 -11.30
N ASN A 110 -6.72 8.64 -12.20
CA ASN A 110 -6.29 10.00 -11.86
C ASN A 110 -5.02 9.98 -10.99
N CYS A 111 -4.04 9.19 -11.37
CA CYS A 111 -2.81 9.05 -10.60
C CYS A 111 -1.61 9.60 -11.34
N THR A 112 -0.66 10.13 -10.57
CA THR A 112 0.67 10.45 -11.08
C THR A 112 1.61 9.33 -10.65
N ILE A 113 2.24 8.70 -11.62
CA ILE A 113 3.12 7.57 -11.36
C ILE A 113 4.51 7.88 -11.91
N GLU A 114 5.51 7.87 -11.04
CA GLU A 114 6.91 7.97 -11.43
C GLU A 114 7.60 6.67 -11.04
N SER A 115 7.96 5.87 -12.03
CA SER A 115 8.55 4.56 -11.78
C SER A 115 9.53 4.22 -12.90
N LEU A 116 10.74 3.81 -12.53
CA LEU A 116 11.76 3.45 -13.51
C LEU A 116 11.43 2.15 -14.24
N GLN A 117 10.87 1.18 -13.54
CA GLN A 117 10.59 -0.15 -14.07
C GLN A 117 9.17 -0.58 -13.72
N GLY A 118 8.24 0.35 -13.78
CA GLY A 118 6.88 0.10 -13.35
C GLY A 118 6.13 -0.89 -14.20
N LEU A 119 5.14 -1.53 -13.61
CA LEU A 119 4.12 -2.32 -14.27
C LEU A 119 4.66 -3.56 -14.99
N CYS A 120 5.70 -4.17 -14.45
CA CYS A 120 6.25 -5.42 -14.96
C CYS A 120 5.49 -6.63 -14.41
N TYR A 121 5.22 -7.60 -15.28
CA TYR A 121 4.54 -8.85 -14.91
C TYR A 121 3.19 -8.64 -14.24
N ILE A 122 2.43 -7.68 -14.74
CA ILE A 122 1.07 -7.43 -14.28
C ILE A 122 0.10 -8.07 -15.26
N SER A 123 -0.83 -8.87 -14.75
CA SER A 123 -1.91 -9.36 -15.57
C SER A 123 -3.13 -8.51 -15.31
N LYS A 124 -3.58 -7.82 -16.32
CA LYS A 124 -4.74 -6.93 -16.30
C LYS A 124 -4.54 -5.66 -15.45
N ILE A 125 -4.44 -4.59 -16.14
CA ILE A 125 -4.25 -3.28 -15.53
C ILE A 125 -5.34 -2.32 -16.03
#